data_bbde380e69ad6c12dcb1711ece1ff9e9
#
_entry.id   bbde380e69ad6c12dcb1711ece1ff9e9
#
_cell.length_a   1.000
_cell.length_b   1.000
_cell.length_c   1.000
_cell.angle_alpha   90.00
_cell.angle_beta   90.00
_cell.angle_gamma   90.00
#
_symmetry.space_group_name_H-M   'P 1'
#
loop_
_entity.id
_entity.type
_entity.pdbx_description
1 polymer ?
#
loop_
_entity_poly.entity_id
_entity_poly.type
_entity_poly.pdbx_seq_one_letter_code
_entity_poly.pdbx_strand_id
1 'polypeptide(L)'
;VSAAGGDWERLLASDRERVWHPYAALPAEQAPLPVASAEGVRLRLADGRELIDGMASWWCAIHGYRHPRLDAAVREQLQRMAHVMFGGLTHEPAVRLAERLVELSPAGLERVFFADSGSVSVEVAIKMALQCQRAAGRPEHTRLFAVRGGYHGDTFGAMAVCDPVGGMHSLFTGVLPEHVFAERPPDGFDAPLDAGWAERVGELIARHAHELAAVIVEPVVQGAGGMRFHSPQCVALLRRLCDEHSLLLIADEIATGFGRTGAMFACEHAGISPDVMCVGKALTGGYMTLAATLCTPAVAEAISAGEGGALMHGPTFMANPLACSVALASLDLLAEGDWRADIARIEQGLYTGLAPARGMPGVADVRVLGAIGVVELEREVDVAAATAAAIECGVWLRPFRNLIYTMPPYVIGDDDLERVVNSVVAAAESADDCLL
;
A
#
# COMPACT_ATOMS: atom_id res chain seq x y z
N VAL A 1 -3.91 2.42 33.41
CA VAL A 1 -5.28 2.86 33.70
C VAL A 1 -6.19 1.89 32.96
N SER A 2 -6.78 0.95 33.69
CA SER A 2 -7.75 -0.02 33.17
C SER A 2 -9.00 0.74 32.77
N ALA A 3 -9.28 0.87 31.50
CA ALA A 3 -10.59 1.21 30.99
C ALA A 3 -11.47 -0.07 30.99
N ALA A 4 -11.74 -0.57 32.21
CA ALA A 4 -12.80 -1.55 32.42
C ALA A 4 -14.13 -0.79 32.29
N GLY A 5 -14.92 -1.11 31.25
CA GLY A 5 -16.28 -0.61 31.09
C GLY A 5 -16.37 0.89 30.75
N GLY A 6 -15.62 1.35 29.74
CA GLY A 6 -15.92 2.65 29.14
C GLY A 6 -17.36 2.67 28.68
N ASP A 7 -18.05 3.81 28.84
CA ASP A 7 -19.39 4.05 28.31
C ASP A 7 -19.36 4.06 26.78
N TRP A 8 -19.21 2.86 26.21
CA TRP A 8 -19.08 2.67 24.76
C TRP A 8 -20.31 3.12 24.00
N GLU A 9 -21.50 3.02 24.62
CA GLU A 9 -22.73 3.51 24.01
C GLU A 9 -22.63 5.03 23.77
N ARG A 10 -22.22 5.78 24.78
CA ARG A 10 -22.00 7.23 24.68
C ARG A 10 -20.86 7.56 23.71
N LEU A 11 -19.76 6.79 23.73
CA LEU A 11 -18.63 7.00 22.83
C LEU A 11 -19.02 6.77 21.38
N LEU A 12 -19.76 5.69 21.06
CA LEU A 12 -20.25 5.40 19.71
C LEU A 12 -21.27 6.45 19.23
N ALA A 13 -22.14 6.95 20.12
CA ALA A 13 -23.02 8.06 19.79
C ALA A 13 -22.23 9.34 19.45
N SER A 14 -21.18 9.63 20.21
CA SER A 14 -20.28 10.76 19.94
C SER A 14 -19.47 10.59 18.67
N ASP A 15 -18.96 9.37 18.42
CA ASP A 15 -18.23 9.01 17.21
C ASP A 15 -19.09 9.26 15.97
N ARG A 16 -20.30 8.72 15.96
CA ARG A 16 -21.25 8.87 14.87
C ARG A 16 -21.52 10.33 14.48
N GLU A 17 -21.54 11.23 15.45
CA GLU A 17 -21.84 12.65 15.23
C GLU A 17 -20.61 13.50 14.87
N ARG A 18 -19.40 13.08 15.29
CA ARG A 18 -18.22 13.96 15.33
C ARG A 18 -17.00 13.43 14.60
N VAL A 19 -16.92 12.09 14.37
CA VAL A 19 -15.74 11.48 13.75
C VAL A 19 -16.05 11.10 12.30
N TRP A 20 -15.33 11.68 11.39
CA TRP A 20 -15.46 11.34 9.98
C TRP A 20 -14.55 10.16 9.63
N HIS A 21 -15.15 9.02 9.35
CA HIS A 21 -14.42 7.81 8.97
C HIS A 21 -14.00 7.84 7.49
N PRO A 22 -12.92 7.11 7.12
CA PRO A 22 -12.45 7.08 5.73
C PRO A 22 -13.54 6.61 4.77
N TYR A 23 -13.79 7.40 3.72
CA TYR A 23 -14.75 7.11 2.64
C TYR A 23 -16.18 6.86 3.12
N ALA A 24 -16.58 7.41 4.25
CA ALA A 24 -17.92 7.29 4.82
C ALA A 24 -18.66 8.62 4.84
N ALA A 25 -19.98 8.58 4.91
CA ALA A 25 -20.79 9.75 5.21
C ALA A 25 -20.65 10.15 6.70
N LEU A 26 -21.00 11.39 7.03
CA LEU A 26 -21.17 11.85 8.42
C LEU A 26 -22.60 12.38 8.58
N PRO A 27 -23.43 11.80 9.44
CA PRO A 27 -23.16 10.63 10.28
C PRO A 27 -22.97 9.35 9.43
N ALA A 28 -22.15 8.41 9.94
CA ALA A 28 -21.93 7.13 9.28
C ALA A 28 -23.23 6.30 9.23
N GLU A 29 -23.48 5.67 8.09
CA GLU A 29 -24.68 4.79 7.92
C GLU A 29 -24.58 3.54 8.79
N GLN A 30 -23.38 2.95 8.87
CA GLN A 30 -23.08 1.78 9.70
C GLN A 30 -22.25 2.21 10.91
N ALA A 31 -22.62 1.73 12.10
CA ALA A 31 -21.84 1.96 13.30
C ALA A 31 -20.50 1.21 13.21
N PRO A 32 -19.35 1.86 13.49
CA PRO A 32 -18.08 1.18 13.54
C PRO A 32 -18.01 0.20 14.73
N LEU A 33 -17.21 -0.85 14.60
CA LEU A 33 -16.96 -1.79 15.70
C LEU A 33 -16.02 -1.15 16.73
N PRO A 34 -16.41 -1.13 18.03
CA PRO A 34 -15.59 -0.54 19.07
C PRO A 34 -14.45 -1.49 19.47
N VAL A 35 -13.22 -1.19 19.06
CA VAL A 35 -12.03 -1.96 19.41
C VAL A 35 -11.46 -1.44 20.74
N ALA A 36 -11.40 -2.31 21.75
CA ALA A 36 -10.86 -2.01 23.07
C ALA A 36 -9.35 -2.26 23.17
N SER A 37 -8.86 -3.30 22.52
CA SER A 37 -7.43 -3.66 22.47
C SER A 37 -7.14 -4.57 21.28
N ALA A 38 -5.85 -4.76 21.01
CA ALA A 38 -5.40 -5.72 19.98
C ALA A 38 -4.12 -6.40 20.47
N GLU A 39 -3.93 -7.69 20.12
CA GLU A 39 -2.74 -8.46 20.45
C GLU A 39 -2.54 -9.60 19.45
N GLY A 40 -1.29 -9.85 19.03
CA GLY A 40 -1.01 -10.84 17.98
C GLY A 40 -1.79 -10.51 16.71
N VAL A 41 -2.61 -11.44 16.22
CA VAL A 41 -3.44 -11.22 15.02
C VAL A 41 -4.90 -10.87 15.34
N ARG A 42 -5.22 -10.54 16.60
CA ARG A 42 -6.59 -10.39 17.10
C ARG A 42 -6.91 -8.96 17.51
N LEU A 43 -8.11 -8.55 17.17
CA LEU A 43 -8.79 -7.36 17.68
C LEU A 43 -9.76 -7.79 18.76
N ARG A 44 -9.72 -7.17 19.95
CA ARG A 44 -10.69 -7.37 21.00
C ARG A 44 -11.68 -6.23 21.03
N LEU A 45 -12.94 -6.55 20.82
CA LEU A 45 -14.02 -5.57 20.84
C LEU A 45 -14.42 -5.21 22.27
N ALA A 46 -15.13 -4.09 22.42
CA ALA A 46 -15.62 -3.60 23.71
C ALA A 46 -16.62 -4.55 24.40
N ASP A 47 -17.35 -5.34 23.64
CA ASP A 47 -18.27 -6.37 24.13
C ASP A 47 -17.57 -7.70 24.51
N GLY A 48 -16.26 -7.76 24.35
CA GLY A 48 -15.42 -8.91 24.69
C GLY A 48 -15.22 -9.92 23.56
N ARG A 49 -15.88 -9.78 22.42
CA ARG A 49 -15.59 -10.62 21.23
C ARG A 49 -14.18 -10.38 20.73
N GLU A 50 -13.57 -11.41 20.19
CA GLU A 50 -12.28 -11.34 19.51
C GLU A 50 -12.46 -11.66 18.04
N LEU A 51 -11.85 -10.85 17.17
CA LEU A 51 -11.83 -11.03 15.72
C LEU A 51 -10.38 -11.16 15.24
N ILE A 52 -10.10 -12.13 14.39
CA ILE A 52 -8.83 -12.22 13.65
C ILE A 52 -8.82 -11.07 12.64
N ASP A 53 -7.75 -10.29 12.60
CA ASP A 53 -7.59 -9.23 11.59
C ASP A 53 -7.09 -9.84 10.26
N GLY A 54 -8.02 -10.16 9.36
CA GLY A 54 -7.71 -10.64 8.03
C GLY A 54 -7.15 -9.55 7.08
N MET A 55 -7.03 -8.30 7.56
CA MET A 55 -6.63 -7.14 6.76
C MET A 55 -5.26 -6.56 7.13
N ALA A 56 -4.61 -7.08 8.18
CA ALA A 56 -3.39 -6.50 8.76
C ALA A 56 -3.48 -4.97 8.87
N SER A 57 -4.63 -4.44 9.37
CA SER A 57 -4.92 -3.00 9.43
C SER A 57 -4.56 -2.25 8.14
N TRP A 58 -5.09 -2.72 7.02
CA TRP A 58 -4.76 -2.23 5.67
C TRP A 58 -3.27 -2.33 5.34
N TRP A 59 -2.74 -3.58 5.32
CA TRP A 59 -1.41 -3.96 4.86
C TRP A 59 -0.27 -3.74 5.86
N CYS A 60 -0.48 -2.99 6.95
CA CYS A 60 0.64 -2.48 7.75
C CYS A 60 1.06 -3.39 8.92
N ALA A 61 0.13 -4.10 9.58
CA ALA A 61 0.42 -4.86 10.80
C ALA A 61 1.03 -6.25 10.50
N ILE A 62 2.14 -6.30 9.77
CA ILE A 62 2.77 -7.55 9.32
C ILE A 62 3.28 -8.43 10.46
N HIS A 63 3.69 -7.84 11.58
CA HIS A 63 4.15 -8.53 12.79
C HIS A 63 3.04 -8.74 13.83
N GLY A 64 1.78 -8.45 13.46
CA GLY A 64 0.67 -8.40 14.40
C GLY A 64 0.74 -7.21 15.35
N TYR A 65 -0.16 -7.21 16.32
CA TYR A 65 -0.32 -6.14 17.30
C TYR A 65 0.52 -6.38 18.55
N ARG A 66 1.02 -5.31 19.17
CA ARG A 66 1.75 -5.33 20.44
C ARG A 66 2.95 -6.28 20.42
N HIS A 67 3.69 -6.31 19.33
CA HIS A 67 4.91 -7.10 19.27
C HIS A 67 5.92 -6.58 20.29
N PRO A 68 6.49 -7.43 21.21
CA PRO A 68 7.32 -6.98 22.31
C PRO A 68 8.52 -6.11 21.91
N ARG A 69 9.17 -6.42 20.78
CA ARG A 69 10.32 -5.65 20.27
C ARG A 69 9.89 -4.28 19.73
N LEU A 70 8.76 -4.19 19.05
CA LEU A 70 8.24 -2.91 18.55
C LEU A 70 7.79 -2.02 19.72
N ASP A 71 7.10 -2.60 20.71
CA ASP A 71 6.76 -1.94 21.98
C ASP A 71 8.03 -1.43 22.72
N ALA A 72 9.10 -2.22 22.76
CA ALA A 72 10.36 -1.83 23.39
C ALA A 72 11.02 -0.68 22.64
N ALA A 73 11.07 -0.72 21.31
CA ALA A 73 11.63 0.35 20.49
C ALA A 73 10.95 1.71 20.75
N VAL A 74 9.61 1.72 20.88
CA VAL A 74 8.86 2.92 21.26
C VAL A 74 9.27 3.42 22.64
N ARG A 75 9.27 2.54 23.67
CA ARG A 75 9.59 2.92 25.05
C ARG A 75 11.00 3.45 25.21
N GLU A 76 11.96 2.82 24.56
CA GLU A 76 13.38 3.21 24.60
C GLU A 76 13.59 4.57 23.90
N GLN A 77 12.97 4.77 22.74
CA GLN A 77 13.11 6.04 22.04
C GLN A 77 12.42 7.19 22.80
N LEU A 78 11.30 6.95 23.48
CA LEU A 78 10.64 7.94 24.33
C LEU A 78 11.52 8.42 25.47
N GLN A 79 12.42 7.60 26.00
CA GLN A 79 13.38 8.01 27.03
C GLN A 79 14.43 9.00 26.50
N ARG A 80 14.64 9.05 25.18
CA ARG A 80 15.58 9.98 24.54
C ARG A 80 14.85 11.22 24.04
N MET A 81 13.93 11.05 23.09
CA MET A 81 13.08 12.10 22.53
C MET A 81 11.95 11.48 21.70
N ALA A 82 10.77 12.10 21.76
CA ALA A 82 9.64 11.74 20.90
C ALA A 82 9.80 12.30 19.48
N HIS A 83 10.24 13.56 19.39
CA HIS A 83 10.43 14.27 18.14
C HIS A 83 11.51 15.34 18.27
N VAL A 84 12.19 15.63 17.17
CA VAL A 84 13.02 16.80 16.93
C VAL A 84 12.92 17.16 15.44
N MET A 85 12.88 18.44 15.12
CA MET A 85 12.84 18.90 13.72
C MET A 85 14.10 18.37 12.97
N PHE A 86 13.91 17.96 11.71
CA PHE A 86 14.99 17.40 10.89
C PHE A 86 15.72 18.45 10.05
N GLY A 87 15.22 19.67 9.99
CA GLY A 87 15.84 20.80 9.30
C GLY A 87 17.09 21.30 10.04
N GLY A 88 18.27 20.96 9.54
CA GLY A 88 19.57 21.33 10.14
C GLY A 88 20.00 20.45 11.33
N LEU A 89 19.16 19.51 11.75
CA LEU A 89 19.47 18.52 12.79
C LEU A 89 19.38 17.11 12.23
N THR A 90 20.01 16.15 12.87
CA THR A 90 19.93 14.72 12.55
C THR A 90 19.91 13.88 13.83
N HIS A 91 19.55 12.61 13.70
CA HIS A 91 19.53 11.66 14.81
C HIS A 91 19.77 10.22 14.33
N GLU A 92 20.33 9.41 15.21
CA GLU A 92 20.71 8.02 14.92
C GLU A 92 19.60 7.17 14.26
N PRO A 93 18.35 7.14 14.77
CA PRO A 93 17.30 6.32 14.16
C PRO A 93 17.06 6.62 12.68
N ALA A 94 17.08 7.89 12.26
CA ALA A 94 16.88 8.24 10.86
C ALA A 94 18.04 7.77 9.97
N VAL A 95 19.28 7.98 10.42
CA VAL A 95 20.47 7.56 9.65
C VAL A 95 20.48 6.05 9.48
N ARG A 96 20.29 5.28 10.56
CA ARG A 96 20.29 3.81 10.51
C ARG A 96 19.12 3.27 9.68
N LEU A 97 17.94 3.91 9.75
CA LEU A 97 16.80 3.50 8.92
C LEU A 97 17.10 3.77 7.44
N ALA A 98 17.73 4.89 7.11
CA ALA A 98 18.13 5.17 5.73
C ALA A 98 19.12 4.11 5.21
N GLU A 99 20.18 3.79 6.00
CA GLU A 99 21.12 2.72 5.67
C GLU A 99 20.41 1.39 5.45
N ARG A 100 19.50 1.02 6.35
CA ARG A 100 18.75 -0.25 6.27
C ARG A 100 17.83 -0.31 5.04
N LEU A 101 17.15 0.79 4.72
CA LEU A 101 16.32 0.87 3.51
C LEU A 101 17.16 0.72 2.23
N VAL A 102 18.32 1.35 2.18
CA VAL A 102 19.25 1.22 1.04
C VAL A 102 19.74 -0.21 0.89
N GLU A 103 20.12 -0.89 1.99
CA GLU A 103 20.56 -2.29 1.97
C GLU A 103 19.47 -3.26 1.43
N LEU A 104 18.21 -3.01 1.76
CA LEU A 104 17.10 -3.88 1.38
C LEU A 104 16.58 -3.60 -0.04
N SER A 105 16.80 -2.39 -0.54
CA SER A 105 16.22 -1.91 -1.80
C SER A 105 16.92 -2.49 -3.04
N PRO A 106 16.25 -2.51 -4.19
CA PRO A 106 16.89 -2.81 -5.46
C PRO A 106 18.12 -1.92 -5.71
N ALA A 107 19.12 -2.49 -6.37
CA ALA A 107 20.40 -1.80 -6.61
C ALA A 107 20.22 -0.44 -7.28
N GLY A 108 20.99 0.56 -6.82
CA GLY A 108 20.98 1.92 -7.35
C GLY A 108 20.09 2.90 -6.58
N LEU A 109 19.21 2.45 -5.70
CA LEU A 109 18.43 3.30 -4.80
C LEU A 109 19.24 3.61 -3.54
N GLU A 110 19.95 4.73 -3.51
CA GLU A 110 20.95 5.04 -2.48
C GLU A 110 20.67 6.33 -1.70
N ARG A 111 19.58 7.01 -1.98
CA ARG A 111 19.17 8.25 -1.31
C ARG A 111 17.76 8.10 -0.78
N VAL A 112 17.52 8.59 0.43
CA VAL A 112 16.26 8.41 1.16
C VAL A 112 15.71 9.76 1.60
N PHE A 113 14.45 10.02 1.27
CA PHE A 113 13.67 11.11 1.80
C PHE A 113 12.52 10.54 2.63
N PHE A 114 12.45 10.86 3.92
CA PHE A 114 11.36 10.42 4.80
C PHE A 114 10.13 11.30 4.62
N ALA A 115 8.96 10.67 4.63
CA ALA A 115 7.66 11.31 4.48
C ALA A 115 6.68 10.83 5.56
N ASP A 116 5.63 11.60 5.82
CA ASP A 116 4.68 11.33 6.89
C ASP A 116 3.68 10.24 6.54
N SER A 117 3.42 10.01 5.26
CA SER A 117 2.46 9.00 4.77
C SER A 117 2.80 8.55 3.34
N GLY A 118 2.15 7.47 2.88
CA GLY A 118 2.29 6.99 1.51
C GLY A 118 1.92 8.05 0.47
N SER A 119 0.79 8.75 0.65
CA SER A 119 0.39 9.83 -0.27
C SER A 119 1.45 10.93 -0.36
N VAL A 120 2.05 11.33 0.78
CA VAL A 120 3.13 12.31 0.81
C VAL A 120 4.41 11.78 0.16
N SER A 121 4.73 10.48 0.32
CA SER A 121 5.85 9.86 -0.39
C SER A 121 5.69 9.94 -1.91
N VAL A 122 4.48 9.72 -2.43
CA VAL A 122 4.17 9.89 -3.86
C VAL A 122 4.27 11.34 -4.30
N GLU A 123 3.76 12.30 -3.50
CA GLU A 123 3.96 13.75 -3.77
C GLU A 123 5.44 14.11 -3.89
N VAL A 124 6.27 13.54 -3.02
CA VAL A 124 7.73 13.73 -3.06
C VAL A 124 8.33 13.12 -4.32
N ALA A 125 7.91 11.90 -4.71
CA ALA A 125 8.36 11.25 -5.94
C ALA A 125 8.00 12.06 -7.19
N ILE A 126 6.78 12.60 -7.25
CA ILE A 126 6.34 13.49 -8.33
C ILE A 126 7.23 14.74 -8.38
N LYS A 127 7.49 15.39 -7.24
CA LYS A 127 8.38 16.55 -7.17
C LYS A 127 9.81 16.21 -7.59
N MET A 128 10.34 15.05 -7.18
CA MET A 128 11.66 14.58 -7.62
C MET A 128 11.71 14.46 -9.15
N ALA A 129 10.67 13.86 -9.75
CA ALA A 129 10.62 13.71 -11.21
C ALA A 129 10.59 15.07 -11.93
N LEU A 130 9.74 15.99 -11.50
CA LEU A 130 9.61 17.32 -12.10
C LEU A 130 10.89 18.14 -11.95
N GLN A 131 11.48 18.15 -10.74
CA GLN A 131 12.73 18.91 -10.50
C GLN A 131 13.92 18.31 -11.26
N CYS A 132 14.00 16.97 -11.36
CA CYS A 132 15.03 16.28 -12.13
C CYS A 132 14.93 16.64 -13.63
N GLN A 133 13.74 16.61 -14.22
CA GLN A 133 13.55 16.99 -15.62
C GLN A 133 13.89 18.47 -15.87
N ARG A 134 13.45 19.35 -14.97
CA ARG A 134 13.82 20.76 -15.06
C ARG A 134 15.32 20.99 -14.97
N ALA A 135 16.01 20.29 -14.07
CA ALA A 135 17.47 20.34 -13.95
C ALA A 135 18.18 19.81 -15.20
N ALA A 136 17.58 18.86 -15.90
CA ALA A 136 18.06 18.33 -17.18
C ALA A 136 17.78 19.28 -18.37
N GLY A 137 17.24 20.47 -18.12
CA GLY A 137 16.91 21.44 -19.16
C GLY A 137 15.61 21.15 -19.93
N ARG A 138 14.71 20.36 -19.34
CA ARG A 138 13.41 19.96 -19.90
C ARG A 138 12.25 20.46 -19.02
N PRO A 139 12.05 21.76 -18.83
CA PRO A 139 11.02 22.31 -17.94
C PRO A 139 9.58 22.05 -18.43
N GLU A 140 9.39 21.70 -19.69
CA GLU A 140 8.12 21.29 -20.29
C GLU A 140 7.68 19.89 -19.92
N HIS A 141 8.56 19.03 -19.40
CA HIS A 141 8.23 17.70 -18.92
C HIS A 141 7.54 17.77 -17.55
N THR A 142 6.23 18.06 -17.57
CA THR A 142 5.42 18.32 -16.36
C THR A 142 4.32 17.29 -16.12
N ARG A 143 4.14 16.36 -17.05
CA ARG A 143 3.12 15.32 -16.96
C ARG A 143 3.75 13.98 -16.54
N LEU A 144 2.95 13.16 -15.88
CA LEU A 144 3.29 11.77 -15.60
C LEU A 144 2.48 10.85 -16.50
N PHE A 145 3.03 9.67 -16.73
CA PHE A 145 2.33 8.55 -17.31
C PHE A 145 1.93 7.57 -16.21
N ALA A 146 0.67 7.16 -16.19
CA ALA A 146 0.15 6.14 -15.29
C ALA A 146 -0.72 5.14 -16.06
N VAL A 147 -1.00 3.99 -15.46
CA VAL A 147 -1.92 3.00 -16.01
C VAL A 147 -3.27 3.06 -15.28
N ARG A 148 -4.35 2.79 -16.00
CA ARG A 148 -5.70 2.71 -15.42
C ARG A 148 -5.74 1.65 -14.31
N GLY A 149 -6.61 1.83 -13.35
CA GLY A 149 -6.72 0.94 -12.18
C GLY A 149 -5.67 1.19 -11.10
N GLY A 150 -4.77 2.16 -11.23
CA GLY A 150 -3.79 2.53 -10.20
C GLY A 150 -4.39 3.36 -9.07
N TYR A 151 -3.80 3.22 -7.87
CA TYR A 151 -4.08 4.06 -6.70
C TYR A 151 -2.77 4.42 -6.00
N HIS A 152 -2.53 5.71 -5.81
CA HIS A 152 -1.26 6.23 -5.30
C HIS A 152 -1.42 7.15 -4.08
N GLY A 153 -2.64 7.37 -3.61
CA GLY A 153 -2.94 8.18 -2.43
C GLY A 153 -4.05 9.21 -2.64
N ASP A 154 -4.37 9.94 -1.57
CA ASP A 154 -5.52 10.83 -1.48
C ASP A 154 -5.16 12.33 -1.50
N THR A 155 -3.87 12.69 -1.50
CA THR A 155 -3.45 14.07 -1.74
C THR A 155 -3.59 14.42 -3.23
N PHE A 156 -3.77 15.68 -3.57
CA PHE A 156 -4.12 16.08 -4.95
C PHE A 156 -3.11 15.61 -6.01
N GLY A 157 -1.81 15.70 -5.76
CA GLY A 157 -0.82 15.19 -6.72
C GLY A 157 -0.84 13.67 -6.84
N ALA A 158 -0.91 12.94 -5.70
CA ALA A 158 -1.05 11.49 -5.70
C ALA A 158 -2.38 11.05 -6.33
N MET A 159 -3.49 11.74 -6.03
CA MET A 159 -4.80 11.48 -6.62
C MET A 159 -4.78 11.70 -8.14
N ALA A 160 -4.06 12.71 -8.62
CA ALA A 160 -3.98 13.04 -10.05
C ALA A 160 -3.38 11.92 -10.91
N VAL A 161 -2.57 11.04 -10.33
CA VAL A 161 -2.00 9.86 -10.99
C VAL A 161 -2.76 8.56 -10.71
N CYS A 162 -3.82 8.58 -9.87
CA CYS A 162 -4.75 7.48 -9.71
C CYS A 162 -5.68 7.34 -10.90
N ASP A 163 -6.41 6.20 -10.99
CA ASP A 163 -7.40 5.97 -12.07
C ASP A 163 -8.44 7.11 -12.13
N PRO A 164 -8.54 7.82 -13.26
CA PRO A 164 -9.43 8.98 -13.37
C PRO A 164 -10.93 8.63 -13.48
N VAL A 165 -11.28 7.37 -13.71
CA VAL A 165 -12.68 6.92 -13.86
C VAL A 165 -13.13 6.10 -12.66
N GLY A 166 -12.32 5.12 -12.23
CA GLY A 166 -12.65 4.26 -11.09
C GLY A 166 -12.27 4.86 -9.73
N GLY A 167 -11.56 5.99 -9.72
CA GLY A 167 -11.11 6.70 -8.51
C GLY A 167 -12.02 7.88 -8.13
N MET A 168 -11.51 8.74 -7.25
CA MET A 168 -12.20 9.92 -6.72
C MET A 168 -12.08 11.17 -7.61
N HIS A 169 -11.47 11.03 -8.78
CA HIS A 169 -11.15 12.16 -9.69
C HIS A 169 -12.36 13.01 -10.07
N SER A 170 -13.51 12.38 -10.31
CA SER A 170 -14.71 13.08 -10.79
C SER A 170 -15.17 14.20 -9.87
N LEU A 171 -14.93 14.06 -8.56
CA LEU A 171 -15.27 15.09 -7.57
C LEU A 171 -14.34 16.31 -7.60
N PHE A 172 -13.16 16.17 -8.21
CA PHE A 172 -12.10 17.18 -8.23
C PHE A 172 -11.69 17.57 -9.66
N THR A 173 -12.57 17.32 -10.65
CA THR A 173 -12.33 17.70 -12.05
C THR A 173 -12.06 19.20 -12.17
N GLY A 174 -11.02 19.56 -12.92
CA GLY A 174 -10.59 20.95 -13.13
C GLY A 174 -9.69 21.52 -12.04
N VAL A 175 -9.42 20.77 -10.96
CA VAL A 175 -8.47 21.14 -9.90
C VAL A 175 -7.19 20.29 -9.99
N LEU A 176 -7.32 19.01 -10.34
CA LEU A 176 -6.19 18.10 -10.45
C LEU A 176 -5.39 18.36 -11.72
N PRO A 177 -4.04 18.23 -11.67
CA PRO A 177 -3.21 18.18 -12.87
C PRO A 177 -3.66 17.07 -13.82
N GLU A 178 -3.58 17.32 -15.12
CA GLU A 178 -3.89 16.33 -16.13
C GLU A 178 -2.65 15.53 -16.51
N HIS A 179 -2.75 14.21 -16.41
CA HIS A 179 -1.69 13.26 -16.73
C HIS A 179 -2.08 12.34 -17.90
N VAL A 180 -1.15 11.50 -18.37
CA VAL A 180 -1.37 10.57 -19.47
C VAL A 180 -1.69 9.19 -18.90
N PHE A 181 -2.80 8.60 -19.31
CA PHE A 181 -3.24 7.29 -18.83
C PHE A 181 -3.32 6.28 -19.97
N ALA A 182 -2.61 5.16 -19.82
CA ALA A 182 -2.82 3.98 -20.63
C ALA A 182 -3.94 3.08 -20.05
N GLU A 183 -4.42 2.16 -20.85
CA GLU A 183 -5.23 1.05 -20.36
C GLU A 183 -4.46 0.30 -19.26
N ARG A 184 -5.22 -0.26 -18.29
CA ARG A 184 -4.62 -1.10 -17.25
C ARG A 184 -3.86 -2.28 -17.88
N PRO A 185 -2.81 -2.78 -17.22
CA PRO A 185 -2.17 -4.02 -17.62
C PRO A 185 -3.19 -5.17 -17.65
N PRO A 186 -3.06 -6.12 -18.60
CA PRO A 186 -3.86 -7.33 -18.59
C PRO A 186 -3.73 -8.12 -17.28
N ASP A 187 -4.82 -8.74 -16.84
CA ASP A 187 -4.85 -9.53 -15.63
C ASP A 187 -4.03 -10.83 -15.78
N GLY A 188 -3.44 -11.28 -14.66
CA GLY A 188 -2.69 -12.53 -14.53
C GLY A 188 -1.20 -12.31 -14.25
N PHE A 189 -0.77 -12.72 -13.05
CA PHE A 189 0.64 -12.62 -12.66
C PHE A 189 1.56 -13.44 -13.57
N ASP A 190 1.16 -14.69 -13.89
CA ASP A 190 1.92 -15.60 -14.75
C ASP A 190 1.57 -15.46 -16.24
N ALA A 191 0.72 -14.50 -16.60
CA ALA A 191 0.34 -14.29 -17.99
C ALA A 191 1.53 -13.78 -18.82
N PRO A 192 1.65 -14.22 -20.08
CA PRO A 192 2.64 -13.63 -20.99
C PRO A 192 2.29 -12.16 -21.25
N LEU A 193 3.30 -11.38 -21.62
CA LEU A 193 3.08 -9.99 -22.04
C LEU A 193 2.13 -9.94 -23.25
N ASP A 194 1.03 -9.25 -23.11
CA ASP A 194 0.12 -8.99 -24.23
C ASP A 194 0.76 -8.03 -25.24
N ALA A 195 1.00 -8.52 -26.46
CA ALA A 195 1.70 -7.75 -27.49
C ALA A 195 0.91 -6.49 -27.91
N GLY A 196 -0.42 -6.59 -27.97
CA GLY A 196 -1.27 -5.44 -28.35
C GLY A 196 -1.26 -4.35 -27.27
N TRP A 197 -1.30 -4.75 -25.99
CA TRP A 197 -1.15 -3.79 -24.88
C TRP A 197 0.24 -3.14 -24.92
N ALA A 198 1.30 -3.93 -25.12
CA ALA A 198 2.67 -3.45 -25.19
C ALA A 198 2.86 -2.42 -26.31
N GLU A 199 2.31 -2.68 -27.50
CA GLU A 199 2.34 -1.76 -28.63
C GLU A 199 1.62 -0.44 -28.31
N ARG A 200 0.37 -0.50 -27.82
CA ARG A 200 -0.41 0.70 -27.49
C ARG A 200 0.25 1.55 -26.40
N VAL A 201 0.82 0.92 -25.36
CA VAL A 201 1.57 1.62 -24.31
C VAL A 201 2.82 2.29 -24.87
N GLY A 202 3.59 1.56 -25.71
CA GLY A 202 4.79 2.11 -26.36
C GLY A 202 4.47 3.31 -27.25
N GLU A 203 3.44 3.21 -28.09
CA GLU A 203 3.00 4.32 -28.94
C GLU A 203 2.53 5.54 -28.12
N LEU A 204 1.80 5.30 -27.01
CA LEU A 204 1.29 6.37 -26.17
C LEU A 204 2.43 7.10 -25.45
N ILE A 205 3.41 6.36 -24.90
CA ILE A 205 4.61 6.96 -24.29
C ILE A 205 5.40 7.74 -25.35
N ALA A 206 5.68 7.15 -26.51
CA ALA A 206 6.43 7.81 -27.59
C ALA A 206 5.77 9.13 -28.05
N ARG A 207 4.43 9.14 -28.16
CA ARG A 207 3.65 10.33 -28.54
C ARG A 207 3.78 11.46 -27.53
N HIS A 208 3.83 11.15 -26.25
CA HIS A 208 3.86 12.11 -25.15
C HIS A 208 5.25 12.31 -24.52
N ALA A 209 6.28 11.62 -25.03
CA ALA A 209 7.64 11.65 -24.46
C ALA A 209 8.19 13.06 -24.25
N HIS A 210 7.80 14.01 -25.09
CA HIS A 210 8.25 15.41 -25.05
C HIS A 210 7.67 16.23 -23.88
N GLU A 211 6.69 15.72 -23.15
CA GLU A 211 6.05 16.39 -22.02
C GLU A 211 6.02 15.53 -20.74
N LEU A 212 6.41 14.24 -20.83
CA LEU A 212 6.42 13.31 -19.70
C LEU A 212 7.67 13.50 -18.84
N ALA A 213 7.48 13.59 -17.53
CA ALA A 213 8.56 13.58 -16.55
C ALA A 213 8.91 12.16 -16.07
N ALA A 214 7.91 11.34 -15.85
CA ALA A 214 8.07 9.99 -15.32
C ALA A 214 6.88 9.10 -15.66
N VAL A 215 7.09 7.79 -15.51
CA VAL A 215 6.05 6.77 -15.40
C VAL A 215 5.91 6.40 -13.93
N ILE A 216 4.67 6.27 -13.43
CA ILE A 216 4.38 5.74 -12.09
C ILE A 216 3.55 4.48 -12.19
N VAL A 217 3.88 3.45 -11.39
CA VAL A 217 3.18 2.16 -11.38
C VAL A 217 3.23 1.51 -10.01
N GLU A 218 2.15 0.82 -9.63
CA GLU A 218 2.16 -0.20 -8.58
C GLU A 218 2.69 -1.51 -9.21
N PRO A 219 3.88 -2.02 -8.83
CA PRO A 219 4.41 -3.23 -9.44
C PRO A 219 3.57 -4.46 -9.11
N VAL A 220 3.22 -5.22 -10.12
CA VAL A 220 2.50 -6.50 -10.16
C VAL A 220 1.14 -6.57 -9.44
N VAL A 221 0.84 -5.67 -8.50
CA VAL A 221 -0.45 -5.62 -7.78
C VAL A 221 -0.98 -4.19 -7.75
N GLN A 222 -2.11 -3.97 -8.39
CA GLN A 222 -2.93 -2.78 -8.21
C GLN A 222 -3.88 -3.01 -7.03
N GLY A 223 -3.54 -2.45 -5.85
CA GLY A 223 -4.24 -2.72 -4.60
C GLY A 223 -5.65 -2.12 -4.56
N ALA A 224 -5.80 -0.89 -4.08
CA ALA A 224 -7.10 -0.21 -3.94
C ALA A 224 -7.84 -0.01 -5.27
N GLY A 225 -7.15 -0.08 -6.39
CA GLY A 225 -7.72 -0.01 -7.73
C GLY A 225 -8.54 -1.24 -8.14
N GLY A 226 -8.48 -2.35 -7.38
CA GLY A 226 -9.28 -3.54 -7.65
C GLY A 226 -8.61 -4.86 -7.29
N MET A 227 -7.55 -4.84 -6.47
CA MET A 227 -6.81 -6.03 -6.06
C MET A 227 -6.39 -6.90 -7.26
N ARG A 228 -5.94 -6.26 -8.34
CA ARG A 228 -5.61 -6.91 -9.60
C ARG A 228 -4.14 -7.25 -9.69
N PHE A 229 -3.86 -8.46 -10.18
CA PHE A 229 -2.49 -8.92 -10.40
C PHE A 229 -2.18 -8.87 -11.89
N HIS A 230 -1.03 -8.32 -12.23
CA HIS A 230 -0.57 -8.25 -13.61
C HIS A 230 0.83 -8.82 -13.76
N SER A 231 1.18 -9.19 -14.98
CA SER A 231 2.47 -9.82 -15.29
C SER A 231 3.65 -8.91 -14.94
N PRO A 232 4.71 -9.45 -14.30
CA PRO A 232 5.98 -8.75 -14.15
C PRO A 232 6.57 -8.23 -15.46
N GLN A 233 6.26 -8.88 -16.59
CA GLN A 233 6.70 -8.42 -17.91
C GLN A 233 6.14 -7.05 -18.30
N CYS A 234 4.96 -6.67 -17.76
CA CYS A 234 4.42 -5.33 -17.94
C CYS A 234 5.30 -4.27 -17.26
N VAL A 235 5.78 -4.55 -16.05
CA VAL A 235 6.69 -3.66 -15.30
C VAL A 235 8.05 -3.55 -16.00
N ALA A 236 8.58 -4.68 -16.49
CA ALA A 236 9.83 -4.72 -17.28
C ALA A 236 9.71 -3.92 -18.59
N LEU A 237 8.56 -3.99 -19.27
CA LEU A 237 8.27 -3.16 -20.43
C LEU A 237 8.30 -1.67 -20.09
N LEU A 238 7.63 -1.24 -19.00
CA LEU A 238 7.61 0.15 -18.57
C LEU A 238 9.02 0.66 -18.25
N ARG A 239 9.86 -0.14 -17.58
CA ARG A 239 11.28 0.20 -17.34
C ARG A 239 12.02 0.45 -18.65
N ARG A 240 11.93 -0.48 -19.60
CA ARG A 240 12.57 -0.34 -20.91
C ARG A 240 12.11 0.91 -21.65
N LEU A 241 10.81 1.17 -21.70
CA LEU A 241 10.27 2.39 -22.33
C LEU A 241 10.74 3.68 -21.64
N CYS A 242 10.87 3.67 -20.32
CA CYS A 242 11.47 4.79 -19.58
C CYS A 242 12.92 5.04 -20.03
N ASP A 243 13.71 3.96 -20.15
CA ASP A 243 15.11 4.05 -20.60
C ASP A 243 15.20 4.59 -22.03
N GLU A 244 14.39 4.06 -22.96
CA GLU A 244 14.34 4.47 -24.36
C GLU A 244 13.99 5.96 -24.54
N HIS A 245 13.13 6.50 -23.68
CA HIS A 245 12.63 7.88 -23.75
C HIS A 245 13.24 8.83 -22.72
N SER A 246 14.23 8.40 -21.94
CA SER A 246 14.86 9.18 -20.87
C SER A 246 13.86 9.72 -19.85
N LEU A 247 12.88 8.90 -19.46
CA LEU A 247 11.90 9.14 -18.44
C LEU A 247 12.32 8.45 -17.13
N LEU A 248 11.87 8.97 -15.99
CA LEU A 248 12.06 8.28 -14.72
C LEU A 248 10.95 7.23 -14.53
N LEU A 249 11.31 6.09 -13.91
CA LEU A 249 10.33 5.11 -13.42
C LEU A 249 10.16 5.28 -11.93
N ILE A 250 8.94 5.53 -11.48
CA ILE A 250 8.52 5.56 -10.08
C ILE A 250 7.79 4.25 -9.77
N ALA A 251 8.34 3.43 -8.89
CA ALA A 251 7.67 2.25 -8.36
C ALA A 251 6.97 2.60 -7.04
N ASP A 252 5.66 2.46 -7.00
CA ASP A 252 4.87 2.60 -5.78
C ASP A 252 4.78 1.24 -5.07
N GLU A 253 5.66 1.02 -4.12
CA GLU A 253 5.76 -0.19 -3.30
C GLU A 253 5.11 -0.02 -1.91
N ILE A 254 4.26 1.00 -1.73
CA ILE A 254 3.63 1.31 -0.45
C ILE A 254 2.77 0.13 0.05
N ALA A 255 2.08 -0.56 -0.85
CA ALA A 255 1.26 -1.72 -0.50
C ALA A 255 2.00 -3.06 -0.72
N THR A 256 2.88 -3.12 -1.70
CA THR A 256 3.51 -4.35 -2.18
C THR A 256 4.84 -4.68 -1.50
N GLY A 257 5.52 -3.67 -0.97
CA GLY A 257 6.83 -3.82 -0.35
C GLY A 257 6.86 -4.66 0.93
N PHE A 258 8.05 -4.98 1.36
CA PHE A 258 8.37 -5.72 2.58
C PHE A 258 7.79 -7.13 2.63
N GLY A 259 7.81 -7.85 1.50
CA GLY A 259 7.50 -9.28 1.44
C GLY A 259 6.07 -9.63 1.00
N ARG A 260 5.14 -8.67 0.93
CA ARG A 260 3.71 -8.93 0.72
C ARG A 260 3.39 -9.81 -0.49
N THR A 261 4.13 -9.67 -1.59
CA THR A 261 3.94 -10.42 -2.84
C THR A 261 4.83 -11.66 -2.98
N GLY A 262 5.62 -12.01 -1.95
CA GLY A 262 6.61 -13.08 -2.00
C GLY A 262 8.03 -12.62 -2.34
N ALA A 263 8.21 -11.41 -2.83
CA ALA A 263 9.51 -10.73 -2.98
C ALA A 263 9.65 -9.59 -1.95
N MET A 264 10.87 -9.15 -1.62
CA MET A 264 11.06 -8.03 -0.69
C MET A 264 10.38 -6.78 -1.24
N PHE A 265 10.56 -6.49 -2.52
CA PHE A 265 9.84 -5.47 -3.28
C PHE A 265 9.28 -6.09 -4.56
N ALA A 266 8.07 -5.71 -4.93
CA ALA A 266 7.37 -6.35 -6.05
C ALA A 266 8.03 -6.11 -7.42
N CYS A 267 8.79 -5.02 -7.58
CA CYS A 267 9.59 -4.77 -8.79
C CYS A 267 10.69 -5.83 -9.02
N GLU A 268 11.09 -6.57 -7.98
CA GLU A 268 12.05 -7.69 -8.10
C GLU A 268 11.49 -8.85 -8.95
N HIS A 269 10.17 -9.07 -8.96
CA HIS A 269 9.55 -10.06 -9.85
C HIS A 269 9.81 -9.75 -11.32
N ALA A 270 9.95 -8.47 -11.68
CA ALA A 270 10.26 -8.02 -13.01
C ALA A 270 11.78 -7.95 -13.30
N GLY A 271 12.62 -8.20 -12.30
CA GLY A 271 14.08 -8.08 -12.41
C GLY A 271 14.56 -6.65 -12.70
N ILE A 272 13.83 -5.63 -12.24
CA ILE A 272 14.15 -4.22 -12.53
C ILE A 272 14.45 -3.43 -11.25
N SER A 273 15.19 -2.33 -11.42
CA SER A 273 15.33 -1.27 -10.42
C SER A 273 14.66 0.00 -10.95
N PRO A 274 13.79 0.66 -10.16
CA PRO A 274 13.22 1.95 -10.54
C PRO A 274 14.23 3.10 -10.27
N ASP A 275 13.96 4.29 -10.80
CA ASP A 275 14.73 5.50 -10.48
C ASP A 275 14.29 6.09 -9.15
N VAL A 276 13.01 5.93 -8.81
CA VAL A 276 12.39 6.38 -7.56
C VAL A 276 11.47 5.27 -7.04
N MET A 277 11.48 5.02 -5.73
CA MET A 277 10.62 4.02 -5.09
C MET A 277 9.95 4.63 -3.85
N CYS A 278 8.63 4.47 -3.75
CA CYS A 278 7.85 4.87 -2.58
C CYS A 278 7.56 3.66 -1.70
N VAL A 279 7.80 3.77 -0.39
CA VAL A 279 7.51 2.73 0.60
C VAL A 279 6.76 3.30 1.80
N GLY A 280 5.95 2.48 2.47
CA GLY A 280 5.15 2.91 3.62
C GLY A 280 4.48 1.70 4.28
N LYS A 281 3.28 1.90 4.85
CA LYS A 281 2.44 0.85 5.47
C LYS A 281 3.23 -0.13 6.34
N ALA A 282 3.64 -1.29 5.80
CA ALA A 282 4.38 -2.33 6.50
C ALA A 282 5.72 -1.85 7.09
N LEU A 283 6.27 -0.75 6.61
CA LEU A 283 7.54 -0.17 7.07
C LEU A 283 7.63 -0.07 8.60
N THR A 284 6.55 0.33 9.27
CA THR A 284 6.50 0.48 10.73
C THR A 284 5.84 -0.68 11.46
N GLY A 285 5.48 -1.76 10.76
CA GLY A 285 4.72 -2.86 11.34
C GLY A 285 3.35 -2.46 11.88
N GLY A 286 2.78 -1.34 11.40
CA GLY A 286 1.45 -0.86 11.82
C GLY A 286 1.44 -0.01 13.09
N TYR A 287 2.58 0.35 13.64
CA TYR A 287 2.65 1.12 14.90
C TYR A 287 2.37 2.60 14.74
N MET A 288 2.83 3.20 13.67
CA MET A 288 2.57 4.62 13.38
C MET A 288 2.83 4.96 11.92
N THR A 289 2.41 6.16 11.52
CA THR A 289 2.62 6.63 10.15
C THR A 289 4.09 6.97 9.91
N LEU A 290 4.64 6.45 8.83
CA LEU A 290 5.92 6.80 8.23
C LEU A 290 5.93 6.25 6.81
N ALA A 291 6.55 6.97 5.91
CA ALA A 291 6.85 6.54 4.56
C ALA A 291 8.26 7.02 4.17
N ALA A 292 8.78 6.51 3.08
CA ALA A 292 10.03 7.00 2.50
C ALA A 292 9.94 6.97 0.98
N THR A 293 10.62 7.92 0.36
CA THR A 293 10.87 7.98 -1.08
C THR A 293 12.36 7.77 -1.29
N LEU A 294 12.73 6.66 -1.91
CA LEU A 294 14.10 6.36 -2.26
C LEU A 294 14.35 6.78 -3.70
N CYS A 295 15.56 7.23 -4.02
CA CYS A 295 15.94 7.53 -5.38
C CYS A 295 17.42 7.19 -5.67
N THR A 296 17.75 7.18 -6.96
CA THR A 296 19.12 7.01 -7.40
C THR A 296 19.98 8.27 -7.07
N PRO A 297 21.32 8.14 -6.93
CA PRO A 297 22.22 9.28 -6.82
C PRO A 297 22.03 10.29 -7.95
N ALA A 298 21.83 9.83 -9.18
CA ALA A 298 21.64 10.70 -10.35
C ALA A 298 20.43 11.64 -10.20
N VAL A 299 19.31 11.15 -9.67
CA VAL A 299 18.11 11.98 -9.39
C VAL A 299 18.44 13.02 -8.32
N ALA A 300 19.06 12.63 -7.22
CA ALA A 300 19.39 13.54 -6.12
C ALA A 300 20.43 14.60 -6.53
N GLU A 301 21.45 14.22 -7.29
CA GLU A 301 22.48 15.12 -7.81
C GLU A 301 21.91 16.12 -8.81
N ALA A 302 21.06 15.67 -9.74
CA ALA A 302 20.38 16.56 -10.69
C ALA A 302 19.55 17.62 -9.96
N ILE A 303 18.76 17.24 -8.97
CA ILE A 303 17.95 18.17 -8.17
C ILE A 303 18.83 19.15 -7.41
N SER A 304 19.92 18.67 -6.79
CA SER A 304 20.81 19.49 -5.97
C SER A 304 21.63 20.47 -6.81
N ALA A 305 21.96 20.12 -8.05
CA ALA A 305 22.65 20.99 -9.00
C ALA A 305 21.70 21.91 -9.78
N GLY A 306 20.39 21.67 -9.73
CA GLY A 306 19.38 22.42 -10.46
C GLY A 306 19.01 23.76 -9.85
N GLU A 307 18.08 24.45 -10.49
CA GLU A 307 17.52 25.73 -10.06
C GLU A 307 16.88 25.60 -8.67
N GLY A 308 17.27 26.08 -7.66
CA GLY A 308 16.73 25.95 -6.28
C GLY A 308 17.65 25.16 -5.35
N GLY A 309 18.53 24.32 -5.88
CA GLY A 309 19.60 23.65 -5.12
C GLY A 309 19.11 22.69 -4.03
N ALA A 310 17.82 22.37 -3.98
CA ALA A 310 17.22 21.52 -2.95
C ALA A 310 15.91 20.90 -3.44
N LEU A 311 15.56 19.75 -2.87
CA LEU A 311 14.23 19.16 -3.03
C LEU A 311 13.20 19.99 -2.25
N MET A 312 12.19 20.52 -2.96
CA MET A 312 11.21 21.46 -2.39
C MET A 312 10.10 20.75 -1.63
N HIS A 313 10.47 20.06 -0.54
CA HIS A 313 9.55 19.46 0.41
C HIS A 313 10.23 19.35 1.79
N GLY A 314 9.48 19.52 2.88
CA GLY A 314 10.03 19.45 4.24
C GLY A 314 8.92 19.50 5.31
N PRO A 315 8.27 18.35 5.65
CA PRO A 315 7.23 18.32 6.66
C PRO A 315 7.81 18.46 8.09
N THR A 316 7.00 18.99 9.00
CA THR A 316 7.40 19.22 10.40
C THR A 316 7.87 17.95 11.09
N PHE A 317 7.20 16.82 10.86
CA PHE A 317 7.49 15.55 11.50
C PHE A 317 8.38 14.61 10.64
N MET A 318 9.00 15.15 9.58
CA MET A 318 9.92 14.39 8.75
C MET A 318 10.94 13.63 9.59
N ALA A 319 11.14 12.35 9.27
CA ALA A 319 12.05 11.47 9.97
C ALA A 319 11.80 11.41 11.49
N ASN A 320 10.53 11.38 11.92
CA ASN A 320 10.20 11.33 13.35
C ASN A 320 10.99 10.22 14.07
N PRO A 321 11.74 10.53 15.15
CA PRO A 321 12.59 9.54 15.82
C PRO A 321 11.87 8.30 16.32
N LEU A 322 10.64 8.45 16.84
CA LEU A 322 9.82 7.31 17.27
C LEU A 322 9.47 6.40 16.09
N ALA A 323 9.01 6.98 14.99
CA ALA A 323 8.63 6.24 13.81
C ALA A 323 9.85 5.54 13.16
N CYS A 324 10.99 6.22 13.09
CA CYS A 324 12.24 5.64 12.59
C CYS A 324 12.73 4.47 13.46
N SER A 325 12.64 4.59 14.80
CA SER A 325 13.03 3.52 15.72
C SER A 325 12.15 2.29 15.60
N VAL A 326 10.85 2.48 15.45
CA VAL A 326 9.89 1.39 15.25
C VAL A 326 10.11 0.75 13.86
N ALA A 327 10.32 1.54 12.82
CA ALA A 327 10.59 1.03 11.49
C ALA A 327 11.86 0.18 11.46
N LEU A 328 12.94 0.60 12.12
CA LEU A 328 14.16 -0.21 12.28
C LEU A 328 13.85 -1.55 12.95
N ALA A 329 13.15 -1.54 14.07
CA ALA A 329 12.79 -2.77 14.78
C ALA A 329 11.87 -3.69 13.94
N SER A 330 10.99 -3.11 13.11
CA SER A 330 10.15 -3.85 12.16
C SER A 330 11.00 -4.51 11.07
N LEU A 331 11.95 -3.80 10.48
CA LEU A 331 12.83 -4.34 9.45
C LEU A 331 13.80 -5.39 10.00
N ASP A 332 14.27 -5.21 11.23
CA ASP A 332 15.12 -6.21 11.91
C ASP A 332 14.35 -7.49 12.18
N LEU A 333 13.10 -7.42 12.64
CA LEU A 333 12.23 -8.58 12.81
C LEU A 333 12.00 -9.32 11.48
N LEU A 334 11.77 -8.58 10.41
CA LEU A 334 11.60 -9.16 9.08
C LEU A 334 12.88 -9.87 8.62
N ALA A 335 14.04 -9.26 8.83
CA ALA A 335 15.32 -9.84 8.42
C ALA A 335 15.78 -11.06 9.25
N GLU A 336 15.44 -11.10 10.54
CA GLU A 336 15.76 -12.20 11.44
C GLU A 336 14.81 -13.39 11.29
N GLY A 337 13.56 -13.13 10.87
CA GLY A 337 12.56 -14.15 10.62
C GLY A 337 12.68 -14.81 9.24
N ASP A 338 12.06 -15.96 9.07
CA ASP A 338 11.91 -16.60 7.76
C ASP A 338 10.62 -16.14 7.08
N TRP A 339 10.51 -14.82 6.85
CA TRP A 339 9.32 -14.24 6.25
C TRP A 339 8.95 -14.85 4.88
N ARG A 340 9.95 -15.35 4.14
CA ARG A 340 9.71 -16.02 2.85
C ARG A 340 8.95 -17.32 3.04
N ALA A 341 9.33 -18.12 4.02
CA ALA A 341 8.59 -19.34 4.36
C ALA A 341 7.19 -19.02 4.89
N ASP A 342 7.05 -17.99 5.72
CA ASP A 342 5.74 -17.54 6.22
C ASP A 342 4.83 -17.10 5.07
N ILE A 343 5.32 -16.30 4.13
CA ILE A 343 4.54 -15.86 2.98
C ILE A 343 4.18 -17.04 2.07
N ALA A 344 5.12 -17.95 1.80
CA ALA A 344 4.84 -19.13 0.98
C ALA A 344 3.78 -20.04 1.64
N ARG A 345 3.83 -20.21 2.96
CA ARG A 345 2.82 -20.95 3.75
C ARG A 345 1.44 -20.28 3.65
N ILE A 346 1.39 -18.97 3.82
CA ILE A 346 0.14 -18.19 3.70
C ILE A 346 -0.40 -18.28 2.26
N GLU A 347 0.43 -18.12 1.27
CA GLU A 347 0.05 -18.24 -0.14
C GLU A 347 -0.56 -19.60 -0.46
N GLN A 348 0.10 -20.68 -0.01
CA GLN A 348 -0.41 -22.04 -0.18
C GLN A 348 -1.75 -22.26 0.54
N GLY A 349 -1.88 -21.73 1.76
CA GLY A 349 -3.12 -21.80 2.54
C GLY A 349 -4.28 -21.06 1.87
N LEU A 350 -4.00 -19.84 1.37
CA LEU A 350 -4.98 -19.04 0.61
C LEU A 350 -5.34 -19.73 -0.72
N TYR A 351 -4.36 -20.24 -1.47
CA TYR A 351 -4.58 -20.89 -2.75
C TYR A 351 -5.48 -22.13 -2.61
N THR A 352 -5.18 -22.97 -1.62
CA THR A 352 -5.94 -24.20 -1.37
C THR A 352 -7.30 -23.91 -0.79
N GLY A 353 -7.36 -23.02 0.20
CA GLY A 353 -8.59 -22.77 0.93
C GLY A 353 -9.61 -21.91 0.16
N LEU A 354 -9.18 -21.00 -0.72
CA LEU A 354 -10.08 -20.23 -1.58
C LEU A 354 -10.48 -20.98 -2.87
N ALA A 355 -9.88 -22.13 -3.18
CA ALA A 355 -10.21 -22.90 -4.38
C ALA A 355 -11.69 -23.25 -4.51
N PRO A 356 -12.45 -23.61 -3.42
CA PRO A 356 -13.87 -23.87 -3.51
C PRO A 356 -14.69 -22.71 -4.06
N ALA A 357 -14.29 -21.47 -3.77
CA ALA A 357 -15.00 -20.27 -4.25
C ALA A 357 -15.01 -20.14 -5.78
N ARG A 358 -14.04 -20.75 -6.50
CA ARG A 358 -14.00 -20.71 -7.99
C ARG A 358 -15.22 -21.33 -8.66
N GLY A 359 -15.91 -22.23 -7.99
CA GLY A 359 -17.10 -22.91 -8.53
C GLY A 359 -18.43 -22.34 -8.00
N MET A 360 -18.39 -21.32 -7.16
CA MET A 360 -19.57 -20.73 -6.57
C MET A 360 -20.33 -19.85 -7.58
N PRO A 361 -21.66 -19.86 -7.59
CA PRO A 361 -22.44 -18.89 -8.34
C PRO A 361 -22.04 -17.45 -7.98
N GLY A 362 -22.09 -16.54 -8.94
CA GLY A 362 -21.79 -15.12 -8.72
C GLY A 362 -20.31 -14.78 -8.54
N VAL A 363 -19.39 -15.77 -8.47
CA VAL A 363 -17.96 -15.54 -8.41
C VAL A 363 -17.36 -15.42 -9.80
N ALA A 364 -16.77 -14.27 -10.10
CA ALA A 364 -16.11 -13.97 -11.37
C ALA A 364 -14.65 -14.47 -11.41
N ASP A 365 -13.91 -14.32 -10.29
CA ASP A 365 -12.49 -14.72 -10.23
C ASP A 365 -12.04 -14.98 -8.79
N VAL A 366 -11.05 -15.88 -8.65
CA VAL A 366 -10.34 -16.16 -7.40
C VAL A 366 -8.85 -16.17 -7.67
N ARG A 367 -8.11 -15.26 -7.04
CA ARG A 367 -6.67 -15.08 -7.26
C ARG A 367 -5.89 -14.95 -5.95
N VAL A 368 -4.67 -15.44 -5.96
CA VAL A 368 -3.73 -15.41 -4.83
C VAL A 368 -2.35 -15.03 -5.34
N LEU A 369 -1.66 -14.18 -4.59
CA LEU A 369 -0.25 -13.86 -4.80
C LEU A 369 0.38 -13.50 -3.46
N GLY A 370 1.39 -14.23 -3.03
CA GLY A 370 2.01 -14.04 -1.73
C GLY A 370 0.97 -14.08 -0.59
N ALA A 371 1.02 -13.13 0.32
CA ALA A 371 0.05 -13.04 1.41
C ALA A 371 -1.18 -12.16 1.02
N ILE A 372 -1.73 -12.38 -0.17
CA ILE A 372 -2.91 -11.69 -0.69
C ILE A 372 -3.86 -12.72 -1.30
N GLY A 373 -5.11 -12.78 -0.82
CA GLY A 373 -6.17 -13.61 -1.38
C GLY A 373 -7.39 -12.78 -1.74
N VAL A 374 -7.99 -13.03 -2.89
CA VAL A 374 -9.10 -12.25 -3.45
C VAL A 374 -10.15 -13.16 -4.05
N VAL A 375 -11.41 -12.92 -3.70
CA VAL A 375 -12.61 -13.42 -4.39
C VAL A 375 -13.29 -12.21 -5.01
N GLU A 376 -13.41 -12.20 -6.33
CA GLU A 376 -14.12 -11.16 -7.10
C GLU A 376 -15.48 -11.68 -7.50
N LEU A 377 -16.52 -10.92 -7.19
CA LEU A 377 -17.90 -11.24 -7.59
C LEU A 377 -18.24 -10.59 -8.93
N GLU A 378 -19.22 -11.13 -9.64
CA GLU A 378 -19.76 -10.55 -10.88
C GLU A 378 -20.48 -9.21 -10.64
N ARG A 379 -20.95 -8.97 -9.40
CA ARG A 379 -21.71 -7.80 -8.98
C ARG A 379 -21.07 -7.14 -7.77
N GLU A 380 -21.52 -5.94 -7.44
CA GLU A 380 -21.12 -5.26 -6.21
C GLU A 380 -21.51 -6.07 -4.98
N VAL A 381 -20.61 -6.14 -4.01
CA VAL A 381 -20.79 -6.83 -2.73
C VAL A 381 -21.79 -6.06 -1.86
N ASP A 382 -22.77 -6.77 -1.29
CA ASP A 382 -23.41 -6.25 -0.09
C ASP A 382 -22.40 -6.23 1.06
N VAL A 383 -21.77 -5.09 1.26
CA VAL A 383 -20.71 -4.92 2.25
C VAL A 383 -21.19 -5.21 3.68
N ALA A 384 -22.46 -4.92 3.96
CA ALA A 384 -23.02 -5.16 5.30
C ALA A 384 -23.19 -6.66 5.55
N ALA A 385 -23.79 -7.38 4.61
CA ALA A 385 -23.98 -8.83 4.69
C ALA A 385 -22.66 -9.58 4.74
N ALA A 386 -21.73 -9.26 3.81
CA ALA A 386 -20.42 -9.89 3.76
C ALA A 386 -19.57 -9.63 5.03
N THR A 387 -19.62 -8.41 5.58
CA THR A 387 -18.93 -8.09 6.84
C THR A 387 -19.55 -8.81 8.02
N ALA A 388 -20.90 -8.93 8.07
CA ALA A 388 -21.59 -9.65 9.13
C ALA A 388 -21.22 -11.15 9.13
N ALA A 389 -21.23 -11.80 7.96
CA ALA A 389 -20.82 -13.19 7.81
C ALA A 389 -19.35 -13.41 8.24
N ALA A 390 -18.46 -12.50 7.90
CA ALA A 390 -17.08 -12.55 8.35
C ALA A 390 -16.95 -12.46 9.88
N ILE A 391 -17.70 -11.56 10.51
CA ILE A 391 -17.72 -11.39 11.97
C ILE A 391 -18.28 -12.63 12.67
N GLU A 392 -19.30 -13.29 12.11
CA GLU A 392 -19.85 -14.57 12.63
C GLU A 392 -18.80 -15.68 12.62
N CYS A 393 -17.90 -15.68 11.62
CA CYS A 393 -16.74 -16.58 11.59
C CYS A 393 -15.59 -16.15 12.53
N GLY A 394 -15.73 -15.02 13.23
CA GLY A 394 -14.71 -14.48 14.13
C GLY A 394 -13.55 -13.77 13.41
N VAL A 395 -13.79 -13.21 12.26
CA VAL A 395 -12.78 -12.53 11.41
C VAL A 395 -13.24 -11.12 11.06
N TRP A 396 -12.31 -10.18 11.05
CA TRP A 396 -12.50 -8.85 10.49
C TRP A 396 -12.03 -8.81 9.03
N LEU A 397 -12.97 -8.55 8.12
CA LEU A 397 -12.72 -8.26 6.71
C LEU A 397 -13.32 -6.90 6.34
N ARG A 398 -12.80 -6.30 5.26
CA ARG A 398 -13.28 -5.01 4.74
C ARG A 398 -13.54 -5.12 3.23
N PRO A 399 -14.64 -5.75 2.81
CA PRO A 399 -15.02 -5.83 1.40
C PRO A 399 -15.23 -4.44 0.79
N PHE A 400 -14.99 -4.30 -0.52
CA PHE A 400 -15.29 -3.07 -1.26
C PHE A 400 -15.59 -3.39 -2.73
N ARG A 401 -16.43 -2.58 -3.38
CA ARG A 401 -16.89 -2.81 -4.75
C ARG A 401 -17.43 -4.25 -4.88
N ASN A 402 -16.89 -5.03 -5.79
CA ASN A 402 -17.21 -6.45 -6.00
C ASN A 402 -16.17 -7.40 -5.42
N LEU A 403 -15.38 -6.96 -4.42
CA LEU A 403 -14.23 -7.70 -3.91
C LEU A 403 -14.40 -8.07 -2.45
N ILE A 404 -14.16 -9.34 -2.16
CA ILE A 404 -13.92 -9.89 -0.83
C ILE A 404 -12.47 -10.36 -0.82
N TYR A 405 -11.65 -9.83 0.08
CA TYR A 405 -10.21 -10.03 0.03
C TYR A 405 -9.60 -10.07 1.41
N THR A 406 -8.40 -10.64 1.49
CA THR A 406 -7.61 -10.72 2.70
C THR A 406 -6.14 -10.49 2.41
N MET A 407 -5.45 -9.85 3.34
CA MET A 407 -3.99 -9.72 3.39
C MET A 407 -3.55 -9.80 4.86
N PRO A 408 -3.53 -11.03 5.42
CA PRO A 408 -3.33 -11.25 6.85
C PRO A 408 -1.92 -10.84 7.30
N PRO A 409 -1.69 -10.66 8.63
CA PRO A 409 -0.35 -10.54 9.19
C PRO A 409 0.51 -11.77 8.88
N TYR A 410 1.83 -11.59 8.68
CA TYR A 410 2.73 -12.70 8.34
C TYR A 410 2.85 -13.73 9.46
N VAL A 411 2.66 -13.29 10.70
CA VAL A 411 2.72 -14.13 11.90
C VAL A 411 1.45 -14.93 12.17
N ILE A 412 0.48 -14.92 11.25
CA ILE A 412 -0.77 -15.70 11.40
C ILE A 412 -0.46 -17.18 11.43
N GLY A 413 -1.02 -17.92 12.40
CA GLY A 413 -0.93 -19.38 12.46
C GLY A 413 -1.88 -20.08 11.49
N ASP A 414 -1.68 -21.37 11.27
CA ASP A 414 -2.45 -22.13 10.27
C ASP A 414 -3.94 -22.21 10.63
N ASP A 415 -4.29 -22.44 11.89
CA ASP A 415 -5.70 -22.48 12.35
C ASP A 415 -6.41 -21.14 12.14
N ASP A 416 -5.71 -20.03 12.37
CA ASP A 416 -6.26 -18.70 12.17
C ASP A 416 -6.35 -18.34 10.68
N LEU A 417 -5.39 -18.80 9.87
CA LEU A 417 -5.44 -18.65 8.41
C LEU A 417 -6.60 -19.44 7.81
N GLU A 418 -6.86 -20.66 8.26
CA GLU A 418 -8.01 -21.46 7.86
C GLU A 418 -9.33 -20.73 8.18
N ARG A 419 -9.42 -20.13 9.38
CA ARG A 419 -10.59 -19.33 9.76
C ARG A 419 -10.78 -18.10 8.86
N VAL A 420 -9.69 -17.40 8.51
CA VAL A 420 -9.73 -16.27 7.57
C VAL A 420 -10.24 -16.73 6.21
N VAL A 421 -9.73 -17.83 5.69
CA VAL A 421 -10.14 -18.40 4.40
C VAL A 421 -11.64 -18.75 4.42
N ASN A 422 -12.08 -19.51 5.43
CA ASN A 422 -13.48 -19.88 5.59
C ASN A 422 -14.39 -18.66 5.69
N SER A 423 -13.92 -17.60 6.35
CA SER A 423 -14.63 -16.33 6.46
C SER A 423 -14.75 -15.60 5.11
N VAL A 424 -13.72 -15.62 4.27
CA VAL A 424 -13.77 -15.06 2.91
C VAL A 424 -14.79 -15.80 2.05
N VAL A 425 -14.84 -17.14 2.15
CA VAL A 425 -15.81 -17.98 1.42
C VAL A 425 -17.22 -17.70 1.92
N ALA A 426 -17.46 -17.69 3.23
CA ALA A 426 -18.78 -17.40 3.81
C ALA A 426 -19.28 -15.99 3.46
N ALA A 427 -18.36 -15.00 3.44
CA ALA A 427 -18.69 -13.65 3.02
C ALA A 427 -19.08 -13.58 1.52
N ALA A 428 -18.47 -14.41 0.67
CA ALA A 428 -18.83 -14.50 -0.74
C ALA A 428 -20.21 -15.16 -0.94
N GLU A 429 -20.52 -16.22 -0.18
CA GLU A 429 -21.85 -16.87 -0.19
C GLU A 429 -22.96 -15.90 0.23
N SER A 430 -22.76 -15.19 1.34
CA SER A 430 -23.76 -14.27 1.89
C SER A 430 -24.02 -13.05 1.02
N ALA A 431 -23.04 -12.63 0.23
CA ALA A 431 -23.16 -11.48 -0.66
C ALA A 431 -24.02 -11.78 -1.91
N ASP A 432 -24.21 -13.06 -2.26
CA ASP A 432 -25.04 -13.51 -3.40
C ASP A 432 -26.49 -13.85 -2.95
N ASP A 433 -26.69 -14.32 -1.72
CA ASP A 433 -28.00 -14.76 -1.19
C ASP A 433 -29.02 -13.62 -0.96
N CYS A 434 -28.61 -12.37 -0.90
CA CYS A 434 -29.51 -11.22 -0.71
C CYS A 434 -30.38 -10.87 -1.92
N LEU A 435 -30.43 -11.68 -2.97
CA LEU A 435 -31.15 -11.43 -4.22
C LEU A 435 -32.26 -12.46 -4.53
N LEU A 436 -32.59 -13.34 -3.58
CA LEU A 436 -33.80 -14.21 -3.63
C LEU A 436 -34.90 -13.66 -2.71
#